data_58d0c3105ce67e3a016b9bc36db3bba9
#
_entry.id   58d0c3105ce67e3a016b9bc36db3bba9
#
_cell.length_a   1.000
_cell.length_b   1.000
_cell.length_c   1.000
_cell.angle_alpha   90.00
_cell.angle_beta   90.00
_cell.angle_gamma   90.00
#
_symmetry.space_group_name_H-M   'P 1'
#
loop_
_entity.id
_entity.type
_entity.pdbx_description
1 polymer ?
#
loop_
_entity_poly.entity_id
_entity_poly.type
_entity_poly.pdbx_seq_one_letter_code
_entity_poly.pdbx_strand_id
1 'polypeptide(L)'
;MAVEDKNCFIDKTIDNQLYTILEKMVEKGYAIDIPTRDCFNGLTLDGQLYWVYSSLKRDLWTPSQISTIFWYDAADVATITAIGNQVTQMLDKSGNNWTVAPLTAGKIGPDTGTRTLNGLNVLEWTKTTVNTNQILESNTFTQSQPFFIASVLRLDTDALADQDFLFSGTETPNPRIAVRRTTNDSFQIITNAGSLSTPSGSVTEGNDYITSFYFNTAGSTIRINGTQLASGAIANNAFTSLNIGGNFNEDQSLNGFIGELVAFANPTDQEIMEGYLAWKWGIESQLPIGHPYKNFPPKV
;
A
#
# COMPACT_ATOMS: atom_id res chain seq x y z
N MET A 1 15.23 17.60 0.38
CA MET A 1 16.27 17.70 -0.67
C MET A 1 17.19 18.84 -0.28
N ALA A 2 18.45 18.57 0.10
CA ALA A 2 19.42 19.65 0.25
C ALA A 2 19.58 20.30 -1.12
N VAL A 3 19.35 21.61 -1.20
CA VAL A 3 19.62 22.39 -2.41
C VAL A 3 21.12 22.28 -2.65
N GLU A 4 21.52 21.50 -3.64
CA GLU A 4 22.92 21.42 -4.03
C GLU A 4 23.43 22.81 -4.42
N ASP A 5 24.69 23.05 -4.14
CA ASP A 5 25.35 24.33 -4.30
C ASP A 5 25.07 24.91 -5.71
N LYS A 6 24.42 26.06 -5.74
CA LYS A 6 24.15 26.82 -6.98
C LYS A 6 25.39 27.02 -7.86
N ASN A 7 26.58 26.94 -7.24
CA ASN A 7 27.86 27.10 -7.92
C ASN A 7 28.12 26.02 -8.99
N CYS A 8 27.48 24.84 -8.90
CA CYS A 8 27.59 23.81 -9.94
C CYS A 8 27.04 24.24 -11.30
N PHE A 9 26.18 25.26 -11.36
CA PHE A 9 25.48 25.71 -12.56
C PHE A 9 25.98 27.09 -13.06
N ILE A 10 26.83 27.78 -12.28
CA ILE A 10 27.37 29.08 -12.68
C ILE A 10 28.25 28.90 -13.93
N ASP A 11 28.10 29.78 -14.90
CA ASP A 11 28.85 29.85 -16.17
C ASP A 11 28.68 28.65 -17.11
N LYS A 12 27.64 27.81 -16.93
CA LYS A 12 27.29 26.76 -17.87
C LYS A 12 26.19 27.20 -18.83
N THR A 13 26.29 26.76 -20.07
CA THR A 13 25.15 26.86 -21.03
C THR A 13 23.98 26.01 -20.50
N ILE A 14 22.76 26.29 -20.98
CA ILE A 14 21.56 25.51 -20.61
C ILE A 14 21.78 24.02 -20.87
N ASP A 15 22.36 23.65 -22.00
CA ASP A 15 22.68 22.27 -22.38
C ASP A 15 23.57 21.59 -21.35
N ASN A 16 24.62 22.26 -20.93
CA ASN A 16 25.55 21.74 -19.92
C ASN A 16 24.92 21.70 -18.51
N GLN A 17 24.01 22.61 -18.22
CA GLN A 17 23.25 22.57 -16.96
C GLN A 17 22.31 21.34 -16.93
N LEU A 18 21.53 21.11 -18.00
CA LEU A 18 20.64 19.98 -18.14
C LEU A 18 21.41 18.64 -18.10
N TYR A 19 22.55 18.57 -18.79
CA TYR A 19 23.40 17.38 -18.75
C TYR A 19 23.97 17.13 -17.33
N THR A 20 24.36 18.17 -16.62
CA THR A 20 24.83 18.07 -15.23
C THR A 20 23.70 17.56 -14.31
N ILE A 21 22.45 17.97 -14.56
CA ILE A 21 21.28 17.43 -13.84
C ILE A 21 21.18 15.93 -14.08
N LEU A 22 21.29 15.47 -15.34
CA LEU A 22 21.25 14.03 -15.66
C LEU A 22 22.37 13.25 -14.97
N GLU A 23 23.62 13.76 -15.00
CA GLU A 23 24.75 13.13 -14.30
C GLU A 23 24.48 12.98 -12.81
N LYS A 24 23.93 14.03 -12.18
CA LYS A 24 23.55 13.99 -10.76
C LYS A 24 22.38 13.05 -10.47
N MET A 25 21.46 12.95 -11.41
CA MET A 25 20.34 11.99 -11.30
C MET A 25 20.85 10.54 -11.35
N VAL A 26 21.82 10.23 -12.24
CA VAL A 26 22.47 8.91 -12.27
C VAL A 26 23.24 8.64 -10.98
N GLU A 27 24.05 9.60 -10.53
CA GLU A 27 24.81 9.49 -9.26
C GLU A 27 23.89 9.17 -8.08
N LYS A 28 22.69 9.75 -8.08
CA LYS A 28 21.68 9.54 -7.03
C LYS A 28 20.71 8.38 -7.35
N GLY A 29 20.93 7.63 -8.42
CA GLY A 29 20.11 6.49 -8.80
C GLY A 29 18.75 6.83 -9.42
N TYR A 30 18.52 8.07 -9.86
CA TYR A 30 17.25 8.46 -10.50
C TYR A 30 17.18 8.16 -11.99
N ALA A 31 18.32 8.09 -12.69
CA ALA A 31 18.39 7.75 -14.10
C ALA A 31 19.38 6.58 -14.28
N ILE A 32 19.01 5.63 -15.14
CA ILE A 32 19.80 4.43 -15.38
C ILE A 32 20.76 4.63 -16.53
N ASP A 33 20.36 5.42 -17.51
CA ASP A 33 21.07 5.57 -18.78
C ASP A 33 21.05 7.03 -19.23
N ILE A 34 22.22 7.58 -19.56
CA ILE A 34 22.34 8.90 -20.15
C ILE A 34 23.12 8.81 -21.43
N PRO A 35 22.76 9.61 -22.47
CA PRO A 35 23.55 9.68 -23.70
C PRO A 35 24.93 10.27 -23.39
N THR A 36 25.87 10.13 -24.30
CA THR A 36 27.11 10.90 -24.20
C THR A 36 26.80 12.39 -24.22
N ARG A 37 27.65 13.19 -23.58
CA ARG A 37 27.48 14.65 -23.48
C ARG A 37 27.33 15.29 -24.87
N ASP A 38 28.14 14.89 -25.84
CA ASP A 38 28.09 15.43 -27.20
C ASP A 38 26.76 15.09 -27.90
N CYS A 39 26.28 13.87 -27.72
CA CYS A 39 24.98 13.44 -28.24
C CYS A 39 23.83 14.21 -27.61
N PHE A 40 23.87 14.44 -26.30
CA PHE A 40 22.84 15.21 -25.58
C PHE A 40 22.85 16.69 -25.99
N ASN A 41 24.02 17.33 -26.05
CA ASN A 41 24.17 18.72 -26.42
C ASN A 41 23.82 18.98 -27.89
N GLY A 42 23.84 17.95 -28.74
CA GLY A 42 23.38 18.02 -30.12
C GLY A 42 21.85 18.01 -30.29
N LEU A 43 21.09 17.81 -29.24
CA LEU A 43 19.63 17.84 -29.26
C LEU A 43 19.11 19.28 -29.16
N THR A 44 17.89 19.50 -29.65
CA THR A 44 17.13 20.70 -29.31
C THR A 44 16.79 20.73 -27.85
N LEU A 45 16.48 21.91 -27.28
CA LEU A 45 16.05 22.03 -25.88
C LEU A 45 14.87 21.11 -25.55
N ASP A 46 13.88 21.01 -26.46
CA ASP A 46 12.75 20.08 -26.27
C ASP A 46 13.22 18.62 -26.22
N GLY A 47 14.18 18.25 -27.07
CA GLY A 47 14.79 16.91 -27.08
C GLY A 47 15.55 16.62 -25.80
N GLN A 48 16.28 17.60 -25.27
CA GLN A 48 17.00 17.49 -23.99
C GLN A 48 16.03 17.36 -22.80
N LEU A 49 14.98 18.19 -22.77
CA LEU A 49 13.93 18.14 -21.77
C LEU A 49 13.16 16.81 -21.83
N TYR A 50 12.88 16.32 -23.03
CA TYR A 50 12.26 15.00 -23.22
C TYR A 50 13.14 13.88 -22.66
N TRP A 51 14.46 13.96 -22.87
CA TRP A 51 15.43 12.99 -22.32
C TRP A 51 15.44 13.00 -20.80
N VAL A 52 15.52 14.19 -20.18
CA VAL A 52 15.43 14.34 -18.73
C VAL A 52 14.12 13.78 -18.21
N TYR A 53 13.00 14.14 -18.83
CA TYR A 53 11.68 13.67 -18.47
C TYR A 53 11.54 12.14 -18.61
N SER A 54 12.02 11.59 -19.72
CA SER A 54 11.98 10.15 -19.98
C SER A 54 12.84 9.38 -18.99
N SER A 55 14.01 9.93 -18.62
CA SER A 55 14.91 9.34 -17.62
C SER A 55 14.31 9.36 -16.21
N LEU A 56 13.52 10.38 -15.88
CA LEU A 56 12.78 10.47 -14.62
C LEU A 56 11.62 9.48 -14.56
N LYS A 57 10.96 9.22 -15.68
CA LYS A 57 9.81 8.30 -15.77
C LYS A 57 10.18 6.84 -15.94
N ARG A 58 11.44 6.55 -16.27
CA ARG A 58 11.85 5.17 -16.48
C ARG A 58 11.89 4.43 -15.15
N ASP A 59 11.10 3.38 -15.13
CA ASP A 59 11.28 2.20 -14.30
C ASP A 59 10.98 2.40 -12.81
N LEU A 60 9.87 3.10 -12.49
CA LEU A 60 9.32 2.98 -11.14
C LEU A 60 8.89 1.54 -10.91
N TRP A 61 9.39 0.95 -9.85
CA TRP A 61 8.99 -0.38 -9.44
C TRP A 61 7.50 -0.39 -9.06
N THR A 62 6.82 -1.46 -9.42
CA THR A 62 5.43 -1.70 -9.06
C THR A 62 5.24 -3.16 -8.63
N PRO A 63 4.17 -3.52 -7.94
CA PRO A 63 3.89 -4.91 -7.57
C PRO A 63 3.82 -5.90 -8.74
N SER A 64 3.72 -5.43 -10.00
CA SER A 64 3.78 -6.30 -11.18
C SER A 64 5.15 -6.94 -11.43
N GLN A 65 6.22 -6.45 -10.78
CA GLN A 65 7.56 -7.02 -10.88
C GLN A 65 7.80 -8.20 -9.94
N ILE A 66 6.85 -8.52 -9.07
CA ILE A 66 6.92 -9.67 -8.18
C ILE A 66 5.71 -10.57 -8.32
N SER A 67 5.82 -11.79 -7.81
CA SER A 67 4.65 -12.66 -7.68
C SER A 67 3.81 -12.19 -6.49
N THR A 68 2.67 -11.55 -6.78
CA THR A 68 1.67 -11.17 -5.78
C THR A 68 0.63 -12.28 -5.60
N ILE A 69 0.14 -12.45 -4.39
CA ILE A 69 -0.93 -13.39 -4.05
C ILE A 69 -2.28 -12.77 -4.45
N PHE A 70 -2.49 -11.51 -4.06
CA PHE A 70 -3.56 -10.64 -4.56
C PHE A 70 -3.06 -9.19 -4.58
N TRP A 71 -3.69 -8.36 -5.41
CA TRP A 71 -3.37 -6.94 -5.51
C TRP A 71 -4.61 -6.13 -5.89
N TYR A 72 -5.10 -5.33 -4.96
CA TYR A 72 -6.22 -4.42 -5.13
C TYR A 72 -5.72 -2.99 -5.02
N ASP A 73 -5.93 -2.21 -6.09
CA ASP A 73 -5.40 -0.85 -6.26
C ASP A 73 -6.58 0.09 -6.57
N ALA A 74 -7.05 0.82 -5.55
CA ALA A 74 -8.18 1.72 -5.72
C ALA A 74 -7.91 2.89 -6.67
N ALA A 75 -6.63 3.24 -6.89
CA ALA A 75 -6.25 4.26 -7.86
C ALA A 75 -6.47 3.82 -9.31
N ASP A 76 -6.50 2.51 -9.56
CA ASP A 76 -6.79 1.95 -10.88
C ASP A 76 -8.30 1.75 -11.04
N VAL A 77 -9.00 2.86 -11.31
CA VAL A 77 -10.47 2.87 -11.42
C VAL A 77 -11.00 1.93 -12.51
N ALA A 78 -10.16 1.52 -13.47
CA ALA A 78 -10.54 0.56 -14.49
C ALA A 78 -10.79 -0.85 -13.92
N THR A 79 -10.29 -1.16 -12.72
CA THR A 79 -10.53 -2.42 -12.03
C THR A 79 -11.82 -2.41 -11.20
N ILE A 80 -12.47 -1.25 -11.04
CA ILE A 80 -13.61 -1.05 -10.15
C ILE A 80 -14.90 -0.94 -10.97
N THR A 81 -15.89 -1.73 -10.61
CA THR A 81 -17.27 -1.58 -11.08
C THR A 81 -18.11 -1.05 -9.92
N ALA A 82 -18.90 0.00 -10.17
CA ALA A 82 -19.74 0.62 -9.14
C ALA A 82 -21.13 0.97 -9.67
N ILE A 83 -22.12 1.03 -8.78
CA ILE A 83 -23.45 1.60 -9.04
C ILE A 83 -23.58 2.85 -8.18
N GLY A 84 -23.67 4.02 -8.83
CA GLY A 84 -23.41 5.29 -8.13
C GLY A 84 -21.98 5.30 -7.60
N ASN A 85 -21.81 5.52 -6.30
CA ASN A 85 -20.50 5.49 -5.65
C ASN A 85 -20.18 4.11 -5.03
N GLN A 86 -21.16 3.21 -4.93
CA GLN A 86 -20.95 1.93 -4.25
C GLN A 86 -20.29 0.90 -5.15
N VAL A 87 -19.15 0.38 -4.70
CA VAL A 87 -18.41 -0.67 -5.40
C VAL A 87 -19.24 -1.96 -5.42
N THR A 88 -19.45 -2.50 -6.61
CA THR A 88 -20.10 -3.80 -6.80
C THR A 88 -19.12 -4.90 -7.15
N GLN A 89 -17.92 -4.53 -7.62
CA GLN A 89 -16.84 -5.46 -7.92
C GLN A 89 -15.52 -4.71 -8.00
N MET A 90 -14.43 -5.35 -7.59
CA MET A 90 -13.07 -4.90 -7.86
C MET A 90 -12.22 -6.09 -8.32
N LEU A 91 -11.51 -5.90 -9.44
CA LEU A 91 -10.65 -6.92 -10.03
C LEU A 91 -9.31 -7.00 -9.31
N ASP A 92 -8.81 -8.22 -9.19
CA ASP A 92 -7.47 -8.51 -8.70
C ASP A 92 -6.42 -8.31 -9.81
N LYS A 93 -5.40 -7.51 -9.55
CA LYS A 93 -4.30 -7.21 -10.49
C LYS A 93 -3.15 -8.22 -10.43
N SER A 94 -3.17 -9.18 -9.50
CA SER A 94 -2.11 -10.20 -9.35
C SER A 94 -2.06 -11.21 -10.49
N GLY A 95 -3.16 -11.33 -11.24
CA GLY A 95 -3.35 -12.37 -12.25
C GLY A 95 -3.95 -13.68 -11.71
N ASN A 96 -4.15 -13.81 -10.40
CA ASN A 96 -4.78 -14.99 -9.78
C ASN A 96 -6.31 -14.94 -9.83
N ASN A 97 -6.90 -13.81 -10.25
CA ASN A 97 -8.34 -13.61 -10.41
C ASN A 97 -9.15 -13.74 -9.11
N TRP A 98 -8.59 -13.32 -7.99
CA TRP A 98 -9.30 -13.24 -6.71
C TRP A 98 -10.13 -11.94 -6.64
N THR A 99 -11.06 -11.79 -7.60
CA THR A 99 -12.00 -10.66 -7.64
C THR A 99 -12.79 -10.56 -6.35
N VAL A 100 -13.00 -9.33 -5.85
CA VAL A 100 -13.78 -9.07 -4.65
C VAL A 100 -15.06 -8.32 -4.98
N ALA A 101 -16.12 -8.64 -4.25
CA ALA A 101 -17.46 -8.07 -4.38
C ALA A 101 -18.22 -8.20 -3.04
N PRO A 102 -19.32 -7.47 -2.80
CA PRO A 102 -20.21 -7.76 -1.68
C PRO A 102 -21.02 -9.03 -2.01
N LEU A 103 -20.53 -10.20 -1.60
CA LEU A 103 -21.11 -11.51 -1.96
C LEU A 103 -22.24 -11.90 -1.03
N THR A 104 -22.17 -11.53 0.24
CA THR A 104 -23.19 -11.88 1.24
C THR A 104 -24.45 -11.03 1.07
N ALA A 105 -25.61 -11.65 1.15
CA ALA A 105 -26.89 -10.97 1.00
C ALA A 105 -27.09 -9.85 2.02
N GLY A 106 -27.48 -8.66 1.54
CA GLY A 106 -27.67 -7.46 2.37
C GLY A 106 -26.40 -6.68 2.65
N LYS A 107 -25.22 -7.11 2.13
CA LYS A 107 -23.97 -6.35 2.15
C LYS A 107 -23.87 -5.48 0.91
N ILE A 108 -23.14 -4.38 1.05
CA ILE A 108 -22.82 -3.44 -0.03
C ILE A 108 -21.31 -3.21 -0.04
N GLY A 109 -20.78 -2.72 -1.14
CA GLY A 109 -19.37 -2.32 -1.20
C GLY A 109 -19.10 -0.98 -0.53
N PRO A 110 -17.84 -0.64 -0.31
CA PRO A 110 -17.42 0.70 0.08
C PRO A 110 -17.72 1.72 -1.02
N ASP A 111 -17.62 2.99 -0.69
CA ASP A 111 -17.76 4.06 -1.67
C ASP A 111 -16.45 4.28 -2.44
N THR A 112 -16.58 4.65 -3.73
CA THR A 112 -15.49 5.03 -4.62
C THR A 112 -15.76 6.39 -5.27
N GLY A 113 -14.72 7.14 -5.61
CA GLY A 113 -14.86 8.46 -6.24
C GLY A 113 -15.31 9.59 -5.29
N THR A 114 -15.47 9.30 -4.00
CA THR A 114 -15.90 10.24 -2.95
C THR A 114 -14.71 10.90 -2.26
N ARG A 115 -13.57 10.20 -2.22
CA ARG A 115 -12.38 10.60 -1.48
C ARG A 115 -11.10 10.27 -2.24
N THR A 116 -10.06 11.06 -1.99
CA THR A 116 -8.74 10.84 -2.58
C THR A 116 -7.62 10.98 -1.55
N LEU A 117 -6.50 10.27 -1.79
CA LEU A 117 -5.21 10.49 -1.14
C LEU A 117 -4.19 10.82 -2.22
N ASN A 118 -3.45 11.93 -2.09
CA ASN A 118 -2.51 12.42 -3.10
C ASN A 118 -3.15 12.53 -4.53
N GLY A 119 -4.43 12.89 -4.60
CA GLY A 119 -5.18 12.97 -5.86
C GLY A 119 -5.57 11.61 -6.47
N LEU A 120 -5.23 10.49 -5.84
CA LEU A 120 -5.58 9.14 -6.26
C LEU A 120 -6.86 8.68 -5.55
N ASN A 121 -7.73 7.97 -6.27
CA ASN A 121 -8.95 7.40 -5.72
C ASN A 121 -8.65 6.38 -4.61
N VAL A 122 -9.49 6.36 -3.58
CA VAL A 122 -9.48 5.38 -2.49
C VAL A 122 -10.85 4.73 -2.36
N LEU A 123 -10.92 3.58 -1.72
CA LEU A 123 -12.18 2.98 -1.29
C LEU A 123 -12.49 3.40 0.14
N GLU A 124 -13.68 3.97 0.37
CA GLU A 124 -14.10 4.56 1.63
C GLU A 124 -15.18 3.71 2.31
N TRP A 125 -14.95 3.34 3.55
CA TRP A 125 -15.90 2.69 4.45
C TRP A 125 -16.43 3.70 5.45
N THR A 126 -17.75 3.80 5.56
CA THR A 126 -18.42 4.66 6.54
C THR A 126 -19.15 3.80 7.55
N LYS A 127 -18.70 3.88 8.80
CA LYS A 127 -19.27 3.14 9.91
C LYS A 127 -20.21 4.02 10.70
N THR A 128 -21.50 3.78 10.59
CA THR A 128 -22.54 4.54 11.31
C THR A 128 -23.07 3.79 12.53
N THR A 129 -22.86 2.47 12.58
CA THR A 129 -23.23 1.58 13.68
C THR A 129 -22.14 0.52 13.84
N VAL A 130 -22.11 -0.24 14.95
CA VAL A 130 -21.17 -1.32 15.15
C VAL A 130 -21.18 -2.31 13.98
N ASN A 131 -22.36 -2.54 13.40
CA ASN A 131 -22.55 -3.44 12.27
C ASN A 131 -22.83 -2.62 11.02
N THR A 132 -21.82 -2.36 10.21
CA THR A 132 -22.04 -1.83 8.87
C THR A 132 -22.24 -2.96 7.87
N ASN A 133 -22.87 -2.62 6.76
CA ASN A 133 -23.07 -3.58 5.68
C ASN A 133 -22.00 -3.45 4.58
N GLN A 134 -20.99 -2.60 4.76
CA GLN A 134 -19.95 -2.37 3.76
C GLN A 134 -18.80 -3.37 3.90
N ILE A 135 -18.66 -4.26 2.92
CA ILE A 135 -17.61 -5.28 2.86
C ILE A 135 -17.35 -5.68 1.41
N LEU A 136 -16.12 -6.06 1.10
CA LEU A 136 -15.77 -6.75 -0.13
C LEU A 136 -15.23 -8.13 0.21
N GLU A 137 -15.72 -9.15 -0.47
CA GLU A 137 -15.41 -10.55 -0.22
C GLU A 137 -14.86 -11.20 -1.47
N SER A 138 -13.84 -12.05 -1.33
CA SER A 138 -13.32 -12.87 -2.44
C SER A 138 -13.96 -14.25 -2.47
N ASN A 139 -13.85 -14.90 -3.62
CA ASN A 139 -14.01 -16.35 -3.68
C ASN A 139 -12.95 -17.07 -2.82
N THR A 140 -13.25 -18.33 -2.46
CA THR A 140 -12.34 -19.12 -1.63
C THR A 140 -11.02 -19.42 -2.35
N PHE A 141 -9.93 -19.14 -1.68
CA PHE A 141 -8.56 -19.55 -2.01
C PHE A 141 -7.84 -20.00 -0.73
N THR A 142 -6.65 -20.53 -0.84
CA THR A 142 -5.85 -20.90 0.34
C THR A 142 -4.43 -20.40 0.19
N GLN A 143 -3.99 -19.59 1.14
CA GLN A 143 -2.62 -19.11 1.25
C GLN A 143 -2.02 -19.54 2.59
N SER A 144 -1.05 -20.43 2.54
CA SER A 144 -0.28 -20.83 3.73
C SER A 144 0.76 -19.78 4.10
N GLN A 145 1.09 -19.68 5.39
CA GLN A 145 2.25 -18.92 5.86
C GLN A 145 3.56 -19.53 5.33
N PRO A 146 4.62 -18.73 5.09
CA PRO A 146 4.69 -17.29 5.34
C PRO A 146 4.14 -16.43 4.18
N PHE A 147 3.57 -15.28 4.52
CA PHE A 147 3.18 -14.26 3.54
C PHE A 147 3.06 -12.89 4.21
N PHE A 148 3.09 -11.85 3.39
CA PHE A 148 2.85 -10.46 3.80
C PHE A 148 1.52 -9.96 3.27
N ILE A 149 0.92 -9.02 4.01
CA ILE A 149 -0.12 -8.14 3.48
C ILE A 149 0.32 -6.71 3.78
N ALA A 150 0.54 -5.91 2.73
CA ALA A 150 0.87 -4.50 2.83
C ALA A 150 -0.30 -3.65 2.33
N SER A 151 -0.51 -2.50 2.94
CA SER A 151 -1.59 -1.59 2.56
C SER A 151 -1.28 -0.13 2.83
N VAL A 152 -1.99 0.75 2.11
CA VAL A 152 -2.15 2.17 2.46
C VAL A 152 -3.57 2.36 2.93
N LEU A 153 -3.73 2.95 4.11
CA LEU A 153 -5.02 3.14 4.75
C LEU A 153 -5.05 4.37 5.66
N ARG A 154 -6.26 4.81 5.98
CA ARG A 154 -6.55 5.72 7.09
C ARG A 154 -7.72 5.17 7.89
N LEU A 155 -7.66 5.34 9.19
CA LEU A 155 -8.78 5.16 10.09
C LEU A 155 -9.36 6.53 10.41
N ASP A 156 -10.65 6.68 10.24
CA ASP A 156 -11.35 7.92 10.59
C ASP A 156 -11.92 7.83 11.99
N THR A 157 -12.08 8.99 12.63
CA THR A 157 -12.70 9.09 13.94
C THR A 157 -14.15 8.68 13.85
N ASP A 158 -14.59 7.80 14.71
CA ASP A 158 -15.98 7.47 14.92
C ASP A 158 -16.39 7.64 16.39
N ALA A 159 -17.69 7.65 16.63
CA ALA A 159 -18.24 7.74 17.98
C ALA A 159 -18.30 6.37 18.68
N LEU A 160 -17.87 5.31 18.03
CA LEU A 160 -18.01 3.95 18.47
C LEU A 160 -16.68 3.48 19.09
N ALA A 161 -16.70 3.18 20.38
CA ALA A 161 -15.55 2.65 21.10
C ALA A 161 -15.37 1.14 20.80
N ASP A 162 -15.34 0.76 19.53
CA ASP A 162 -15.17 -0.61 19.07
C ASP A 162 -13.93 -0.79 18.20
N GLN A 163 -13.84 -1.91 17.53
CA GLN A 163 -12.67 -2.30 16.72
C GLN A 163 -12.97 -2.10 15.24
N ASP A 164 -11.95 -1.65 14.48
CA ASP A 164 -12.02 -1.55 13.03
C ASP A 164 -11.30 -2.71 12.39
N PHE A 165 -12.00 -3.55 11.65
CA PHE A 165 -11.39 -4.64 10.90
C PHE A 165 -10.95 -4.15 9.53
N LEU A 166 -9.65 -4.26 9.25
CA LEU A 166 -9.06 -3.90 7.97
C LEU A 166 -9.33 -5.00 6.94
N PHE A 167 -9.03 -6.22 7.33
CA PHE A 167 -9.29 -7.41 6.53
C PHE A 167 -9.32 -8.67 7.42
N SER A 168 -9.98 -9.68 6.93
CA SER A 168 -10.03 -11.01 7.56
C SER A 168 -10.17 -12.11 6.52
N GLY A 169 -9.87 -13.34 6.91
CA GLY A 169 -10.34 -14.53 6.20
C GLY A 169 -11.82 -14.76 6.48
N THR A 170 -12.52 -15.42 5.55
CA THR A 170 -13.89 -15.86 5.76
C THR A 170 -13.85 -17.22 6.39
N GLU A 171 -14.24 -17.35 7.65
CA GLU A 171 -14.09 -18.63 8.31
C GLU A 171 -15.24 -19.02 9.19
N THR A 172 -15.81 -20.16 8.88
CA THR A 172 -16.52 -20.96 9.87
C THR A 172 -16.14 -22.42 9.71
N PRO A 173 -15.73 -23.14 10.76
CA PRO A 173 -15.20 -22.66 12.04
C PRO A 173 -13.70 -22.91 12.18
N ASN A 174 -12.86 -21.91 11.91
CA ASN A 174 -11.41 -21.96 12.10
C ASN A 174 -10.59 -22.78 11.07
N PRO A 175 -9.48 -22.24 10.54
CA PRO A 175 -8.50 -21.36 11.19
C PRO A 175 -8.65 -19.88 10.83
N ARG A 176 -8.68 -19.00 11.82
CA ARG A 176 -8.94 -17.57 11.71
C ARG A 176 -7.65 -16.76 11.48
N ILE A 177 -7.65 -15.89 10.48
CA ILE A 177 -6.68 -14.81 10.34
C ILE A 177 -7.44 -13.51 10.15
N ALA A 178 -7.09 -12.48 10.91
CA ALA A 178 -7.64 -11.14 10.71
C ALA A 178 -6.63 -10.07 11.15
N VAL A 179 -6.81 -8.86 10.63
CA VAL A 179 -6.11 -7.66 11.08
C VAL A 179 -7.12 -6.58 11.41
N ARG A 180 -6.91 -5.94 12.56
CA ARG A 180 -7.79 -4.88 13.04
C ARG A 180 -7.03 -3.79 13.78
N ARG A 181 -7.64 -2.58 13.89
CA ARG A 181 -7.36 -1.63 14.97
C ARG A 181 -8.10 -2.09 16.23
N THR A 182 -7.42 -2.03 17.37
CA THR A 182 -8.03 -2.33 18.68
C THR A 182 -8.54 -1.06 19.33
N THR A 183 -9.36 -1.20 20.38
CA THR A 183 -9.83 -0.09 21.21
C THR A 183 -8.71 0.66 21.95
N ASN A 184 -7.48 0.14 21.94
CA ASN A 184 -6.30 0.77 22.52
C ASN A 184 -5.40 1.44 21.47
N ASP A 185 -5.94 1.74 20.29
CA ASP A 185 -5.23 2.40 19.19
C ASP A 185 -3.94 1.66 18.80
N SER A 186 -4.06 0.37 18.55
CA SER A 186 -3.00 -0.49 18.06
C SER A 186 -3.47 -1.36 16.91
N PHE A 187 -2.60 -1.68 15.95
CA PHE A 187 -2.88 -2.74 15.00
C PHE A 187 -2.61 -4.11 15.61
N GLN A 188 -3.48 -5.05 15.30
CA GLN A 188 -3.40 -6.41 15.82
C GLN A 188 -3.63 -7.43 14.71
N ILE A 189 -2.69 -8.38 14.58
CA ILE A 189 -2.92 -9.65 13.90
C ILE A 189 -3.64 -10.58 14.87
N ILE A 190 -4.68 -11.26 14.40
CA ILE A 190 -5.43 -12.26 15.16
C ILE A 190 -5.36 -13.59 14.43
N THR A 191 -5.12 -14.66 15.18
CA THR A 191 -5.21 -16.04 14.69
C THR A 191 -6.01 -16.86 15.70
N ASN A 192 -6.31 -18.13 15.38
CA ASN A 192 -7.07 -19.01 16.31
C ASN A 192 -6.47 -19.16 17.70
N ALA A 193 -5.14 -19.23 17.75
CA ALA A 193 -4.43 -19.45 19.01
C ALA A 193 -3.29 -18.44 19.12
N GLY A 194 -3.65 -17.18 19.34
CA GLY A 194 -2.70 -16.11 19.58
C GLY A 194 -2.98 -14.86 18.77
N SER A 195 -2.41 -13.77 19.23
CA SER A 195 -2.45 -12.48 18.57
C SER A 195 -1.13 -11.76 18.77
N LEU A 196 -0.81 -10.88 17.81
CA LEU A 196 0.34 -9.98 17.89
C LEU A 196 -0.17 -8.56 17.74
N SER A 197 0.19 -7.68 18.67
CA SER A 197 -0.25 -6.27 18.66
C SER A 197 0.95 -5.32 18.69
N THR A 198 0.81 -4.19 18.02
CA THR A 198 1.70 -3.05 18.25
C THR A 198 1.44 -2.44 19.63
N PRO A 199 2.34 -1.60 20.16
CA PRO A 199 2.08 -0.86 21.40
C PRO A 199 0.76 -0.08 21.34
N SER A 200 0.11 0.07 22.50
CA SER A 200 -1.07 0.95 22.65
C SER A 200 -0.72 2.38 22.22
N GLY A 201 -1.62 3.05 21.51
CA GLY A 201 -1.43 4.41 21.02
C GLY A 201 -0.47 4.51 19.81
N SER A 202 -0.13 3.40 19.16
CA SER A 202 0.69 3.41 17.95
C SER A 202 -0.08 3.84 16.69
N VAL A 203 -1.39 3.94 16.78
CA VAL A 203 -2.29 4.34 15.71
C VAL A 203 -3.07 5.58 16.18
N THR A 204 -3.14 6.60 15.33
CA THR A 204 -3.93 7.81 15.56
C THR A 204 -4.93 7.95 14.43
N GLU A 205 -6.19 8.06 14.75
CA GLU A 205 -7.26 8.31 13.77
C GLU A 205 -7.00 9.61 13.00
N GLY A 206 -7.39 9.64 11.74
CA GLY A 206 -7.14 10.76 10.84
C GLY A 206 -5.77 10.78 10.18
N ASN A 207 -4.84 9.92 10.56
CA ASN A 207 -3.53 9.80 9.93
C ASN A 207 -3.53 8.72 8.83
N ASP A 208 -2.72 8.95 7.80
CA ASP A 208 -2.44 7.96 6.76
C ASP A 208 -1.34 7.01 7.20
N TYR A 209 -1.46 5.74 6.83
CA TYR A 209 -0.50 4.71 7.19
C TYR A 209 -0.11 3.84 6.01
N ILE A 210 1.19 3.54 5.94
CA ILE A 210 1.69 2.35 5.24
C ILE A 210 1.78 1.26 6.28
N THR A 211 1.11 0.14 6.06
CA THR A 211 1.17 -1.00 6.97
C THR A 211 1.74 -2.22 6.26
N SER A 212 2.48 -3.04 6.98
CA SER A 212 2.98 -4.32 6.50
C SER A 212 2.86 -5.35 7.62
N PHE A 213 2.05 -6.37 7.39
CA PHE A 213 1.77 -7.46 8.31
C PHE A 213 2.42 -8.72 7.76
N TYR A 214 3.40 -9.25 8.47
CA TYR A 214 4.06 -10.53 8.13
C TYR A 214 3.48 -11.65 8.97
N PHE A 215 2.88 -12.61 8.30
CA PHE A 215 2.36 -13.84 8.89
C PHE A 215 3.40 -14.95 8.72
N ASN A 216 4.10 -15.29 9.79
CA ASN A 216 5.20 -16.26 9.77
C ASN A 216 5.31 -17.02 11.11
N THR A 217 4.23 -17.59 11.56
CA THR A 217 4.19 -18.43 12.77
C THR A 217 5.00 -17.83 13.94
N ALA A 218 6.23 -18.29 14.16
CA ALA A 218 7.08 -17.83 15.27
C ALA A 218 7.72 -16.45 15.05
N GLY A 219 7.84 -16.00 13.82
CA GLY A 219 8.56 -14.78 13.41
C GLY A 219 7.66 -13.73 12.76
N SER A 220 6.40 -13.66 13.13
CA SER A 220 5.47 -12.67 12.60
C SER A 220 5.82 -11.26 13.05
N THR A 221 5.54 -10.27 12.19
CA THR A 221 5.84 -8.86 12.48
C THR A 221 4.71 -7.94 12.04
N ILE A 222 4.62 -6.77 12.68
CA ILE A 222 3.80 -5.65 12.26
C ILE A 222 4.70 -4.44 12.07
N ARG A 223 4.68 -3.84 10.88
CA ARG A 223 5.36 -2.59 10.57
C ARG A 223 4.33 -1.51 10.25
N ILE A 224 4.61 -0.30 10.73
CA ILE A 224 3.85 0.92 10.40
C ILE A 224 4.84 1.93 9.85
N ASN A 225 4.55 2.49 8.69
CA ASN A 225 5.37 3.50 8.03
C ASN A 225 6.85 3.07 7.93
N GLY A 226 7.09 1.80 7.56
CA GLY A 226 8.45 1.24 7.44
C GLY A 226 9.16 0.92 8.76
N THR A 227 8.52 1.12 9.93
CA THR A 227 9.09 0.82 11.24
C THR A 227 8.44 -0.42 11.84
N GLN A 228 9.25 -1.40 12.25
CA GLN A 228 8.75 -2.57 12.96
C GLN A 228 8.38 -2.21 14.39
N LEU A 229 7.09 -2.33 14.74
CA LEU A 229 6.57 -2.03 16.07
C LEU A 229 6.22 -3.27 16.89
N ALA A 230 6.05 -4.41 16.22
CA ALA A 230 5.79 -5.67 16.91
C ALA A 230 6.46 -6.84 16.22
N SER A 231 6.90 -7.84 17.00
CA SER A 231 7.30 -9.15 16.52
C SER A 231 6.93 -10.23 17.53
N GLY A 232 6.56 -11.41 17.05
CA GLY A 232 6.19 -12.51 17.95
C GLY A 232 5.53 -13.67 17.20
N ALA A 233 5.14 -14.67 18.00
CA ALA A 233 4.49 -15.86 17.48
C ALA A 233 2.99 -15.67 17.33
N ILE A 234 2.46 -16.24 16.23
CA ILE A 234 1.02 -16.43 16.00
C ILE A 234 0.79 -17.90 15.61
N ALA A 235 -0.46 -18.35 15.55
CA ALA A 235 -0.76 -19.69 15.06
C ALA A 235 -0.47 -19.86 13.58
N ASN A 236 -0.10 -21.07 13.16
CA ASN A 236 0.12 -21.42 11.75
C ASN A 236 -1.22 -21.68 11.05
N ASN A 237 -1.97 -20.63 10.80
CA ASN A 237 -3.21 -20.69 10.06
C ASN A 237 -2.99 -20.31 8.58
N ALA A 238 -3.73 -20.95 7.69
CA ALA A 238 -3.82 -20.50 6.30
C ALA A 238 -4.84 -19.36 6.17
N PHE A 239 -4.68 -18.52 5.18
CA PHE A 239 -5.65 -17.50 4.77
C PHE A 239 -6.52 -18.12 3.68
N THR A 240 -7.82 -18.28 3.90
CA THR A 240 -8.69 -19.13 3.05
C THR A 240 -9.68 -18.39 2.17
N SER A 241 -9.71 -17.09 2.26
CA SER A 241 -10.47 -16.13 1.45
C SER A 241 -10.19 -14.76 2.02
N LEU A 242 -10.77 -13.72 1.46
CA LEU A 242 -10.51 -12.35 1.89
C LEU A 242 -11.81 -11.59 2.07
N ASN A 243 -11.99 -11.01 3.26
CA ASN A 243 -12.93 -9.94 3.54
C ASN A 243 -12.13 -8.66 3.72
N ILE A 244 -12.43 -7.61 2.97
CA ILE A 244 -11.81 -6.29 3.08
C ILE A 244 -12.81 -5.34 3.73
N GLY A 245 -12.38 -4.62 4.76
CA GLY A 245 -13.18 -3.67 5.51
C GLY A 245 -14.17 -4.30 6.48
N GLY A 246 -14.02 -5.60 6.80
CA GLY A 246 -14.89 -6.30 7.73
C GLY A 246 -14.24 -7.50 8.39
N ASN A 247 -14.86 -7.97 9.48
CA ASN A 247 -14.44 -9.20 10.14
C ASN A 247 -15.09 -10.43 9.51
N PHE A 248 -14.65 -11.60 9.97
CA PHE A 248 -15.11 -12.91 9.46
C PHE A 248 -16.58 -13.23 9.78
N ASN A 249 -17.20 -12.56 10.77
CA ASN A 249 -18.64 -12.67 11.06
C ASN A 249 -19.45 -11.60 10.32
N GLU A 250 -18.75 -10.66 9.63
CA GLU A 250 -19.35 -9.53 8.92
C GLU A 250 -20.21 -8.62 9.84
N ASP A 251 -19.87 -8.59 11.13
CA ASP A 251 -20.56 -7.83 12.16
C ASP A 251 -19.73 -6.66 12.71
N GLN A 252 -18.49 -6.49 12.26
CA GLN A 252 -17.62 -5.35 12.55
C GLN A 252 -16.89 -4.92 11.29
N SER A 253 -16.87 -3.63 11.03
CA SER A 253 -16.30 -3.08 9.80
C SER A 253 -15.24 -2.02 10.08
N LEU A 254 -14.59 -1.60 9.01
CA LEU A 254 -13.70 -0.45 8.96
C LEU A 254 -14.50 0.85 9.03
N ASN A 255 -13.93 1.88 9.64
CA ASN A 255 -14.27 3.27 9.44
C ASN A 255 -13.04 4.00 8.91
N GLY A 256 -13.07 4.45 7.66
CA GLY A 256 -11.91 5.05 7.00
C GLY A 256 -11.77 4.63 5.55
N PHE A 257 -10.55 4.61 5.03
CA PHE A 257 -10.31 4.20 3.65
C PHE A 257 -9.13 3.23 3.50
N ILE A 258 -9.15 2.49 2.39
CA ILE A 258 -8.01 1.73 1.87
C ILE A 258 -7.70 2.23 0.46
N GLY A 259 -6.45 2.64 0.23
CA GLY A 259 -5.95 3.02 -1.09
C GLY A 259 -5.46 1.82 -1.88
N GLU A 260 -4.69 0.97 -1.25
CA GLU A 260 -4.10 -0.21 -1.90
C GLU A 260 -3.89 -1.33 -0.90
N LEU A 261 -4.09 -2.57 -1.35
CA LEU A 261 -3.89 -3.78 -0.57
C LEU A 261 -3.17 -4.82 -1.42
N VAL A 262 -1.98 -5.25 -0.98
CA VAL A 262 -1.12 -6.18 -1.73
C VAL A 262 -0.66 -7.31 -0.83
N ALA A 263 -0.82 -8.56 -1.28
CA ALA A 263 -0.23 -9.71 -0.60
C ALA A 263 0.87 -10.36 -1.45
N PHE A 264 1.96 -10.76 -0.79
CA PHE A 264 3.15 -11.35 -1.42
C PHE A 264 3.88 -12.25 -0.41
N ALA A 265 4.77 -13.13 -0.88
CA ALA A 265 5.38 -14.13 -0.01
C ALA A 265 6.86 -13.86 0.32
N ASN A 266 7.60 -13.19 -0.54
CA ASN A 266 9.04 -13.05 -0.39
C ASN A 266 9.42 -11.93 0.59
N PRO A 267 10.16 -12.21 1.68
CA PRO A 267 10.57 -11.20 2.67
C PRO A 267 11.46 -10.08 2.10
N THR A 268 12.22 -10.34 1.05
CA THR A 268 13.09 -9.31 0.44
C THR A 268 12.30 -8.20 -0.25
N ASP A 269 11.02 -8.44 -0.54
CA ASP A 269 10.16 -7.49 -1.23
C ASP A 269 9.43 -6.54 -0.26
N GLN A 270 9.60 -6.70 1.06
CA GLN A 270 8.89 -5.89 2.05
C GLN A 270 9.25 -4.41 1.98
N GLU A 271 10.54 -4.07 2.02
CA GLU A 271 10.96 -2.66 2.02
C GLU A 271 10.71 -1.98 0.67
N ILE A 272 10.86 -2.70 -0.44
CA ILE A 272 10.56 -2.15 -1.76
C ILE A 272 9.04 -1.89 -1.92
N MET A 273 8.20 -2.77 -1.37
CA MET A 273 6.75 -2.60 -1.34
C MET A 273 6.35 -1.39 -0.48
N GLU A 274 6.92 -1.24 0.72
CA GLU A 274 6.70 -0.08 1.59
C GLU A 274 7.10 1.23 0.88
N GLY A 275 8.25 1.23 0.19
CA GLY A 275 8.72 2.35 -0.61
C GLY A 275 7.77 2.68 -1.76
N TYR A 276 7.33 1.69 -2.51
CA TYR A 276 6.36 1.87 -3.60
C TYR A 276 5.05 2.51 -3.10
N LEU A 277 4.46 1.94 -2.05
CA LEU A 277 3.23 2.45 -1.47
C LEU A 277 3.40 3.90 -0.98
N ALA A 278 4.52 4.18 -0.30
CA ALA A 278 4.82 5.51 0.21
C ALA A 278 4.86 6.58 -0.90
N TRP A 279 5.61 6.31 -1.96
CA TRP A 279 5.81 7.27 -3.05
C TRP A 279 4.58 7.42 -3.94
N LYS A 280 3.90 6.34 -4.25
CA LYS A 280 2.66 6.40 -5.02
C LYS A 280 1.59 7.22 -4.32
N TRP A 281 1.43 7.01 -3.02
CA TRP A 281 0.37 7.64 -2.24
C TRP A 281 0.78 8.97 -1.57
N GLY A 282 2.00 9.47 -1.85
CA GLY A 282 2.48 10.79 -1.39
C GLY A 282 2.72 10.89 0.12
N ILE A 283 3.04 9.78 0.76
CA ILE A 283 3.29 9.69 2.21
C ILE A 283 4.71 9.20 2.53
N GLU A 284 5.66 9.35 1.61
CA GLU A 284 7.07 8.98 1.76
C GLU A 284 7.76 9.72 2.90
N SER A 285 7.24 10.90 3.27
CA SER A 285 7.70 11.66 4.43
C SER A 285 7.56 10.89 5.75
N GLN A 286 6.67 9.92 5.82
CA GLN A 286 6.44 9.08 7.01
C GLN A 286 7.44 7.92 7.14
N LEU A 287 8.13 7.53 6.07
CA LEU A 287 9.18 6.51 6.17
C LEU A 287 10.31 6.99 7.08
N PRO A 288 10.95 6.13 7.90
CA PRO A 288 12.05 6.52 8.76
C PRO A 288 13.30 6.88 7.96
N ILE A 289 14.18 7.69 8.54
CA ILE A 289 15.42 8.18 7.88
C ILE A 289 16.28 7.02 7.35
N GLY A 290 16.30 5.88 8.02
CA GLY A 290 17.06 4.70 7.60
C GLY A 290 16.38 3.82 6.56
N HIS A 291 15.16 4.13 6.15
CA HIS A 291 14.45 3.32 5.15
C HIS A 291 15.11 3.50 3.77
N PRO A 292 15.39 2.42 3.01
CA PRO A 292 16.08 2.49 1.71
C PRO A 292 15.41 3.45 0.72
N TYR A 293 14.09 3.54 0.78
CA TYR A 293 13.29 4.34 -0.14
C TYR A 293 12.75 5.64 0.48
N LYS A 294 13.35 6.13 1.57
CA LYS A 294 12.95 7.40 2.21
C LYS A 294 13.07 8.60 1.28
N ASN A 295 14.14 8.65 0.51
CA ASN A 295 14.50 9.81 -0.30
C ASN A 295 14.23 9.60 -1.79
N PHE A 296 13.96 8.37 -2.22
CA PHE A 296 13.79 8.01 -3.63
C PHE A 296 12.76 6.90 -3.78
N PRO A 297 11.91 6.95 -4.83
CA PRO A 297 11.04 5.83 -5.12
C PRO A 297 11.85 4.58 -5.52
N PRO A 298 11.33 3.39 -5.24
CA PRO A 298 11.92 2.16 -5.74
C PRO A 298 11.88 2.13 -7.28
N LYS A 299 12.90 1.55 -7.86
CA LYS A 299 13.08 1.41 -9.31
C LYS A 299 13.31 -0.05 -9.69
N VAL A 300 13.03 -0.37 -10.97
CA VAL A 300 13.32 -1.68 -11.57
C VAL A 300 14.81 -1.79 -11.89
#